data_16d53d0e7685b59ec033094de698ac39
#
_entry.id   16d53d0e7685b59ec033094de698ac39
#
_cell.length_a   1.000
_cell.length_b   1.000
_cell.length_c   1.000
_cell.angle_alpha   90.00
_cell.angle_beta   90.00
_cell.angle_gamma   90.00
#
_symmetry.space_group_name_H-M   'P 1'
#
loop_
_entity.id
_entity.type
_entity.pdbx_description
1 polymer ?
#
loop_
_entity_poly.entity_id
_entity_poly.type
_entity_poly.pdbx_seq_one_letter_code
_entity_poly.pdbx_strand_id
1 'polypeptide(L)'
;MGKIIFHGHSFTELHLKGSKILIDPFISGNPLCDISLDNTNCDYIILTHGHGDHFGDTIDIAKKNDATVIATAELAYYLHGKGITAHDMNLGGSHGFPFGRVKLTLAHHSSSLPDGTYAGEPAGVLIESDGKLIYHAGDTALFYDMKLIGEMHRINYALLPIGDNYTMGIDDAVKAAEFLNAETIIPIHYNTFEVIRADVDEFRRKIESIGKKCIALLPGNSIEI
;
A
#
# COMPACT_ATOMS: atom_id res chain seq x y z
N MET A 1 -9.79 -3.00 -18.10
CA MET A 1 -10.08 -1.88 -17.21
C MET A 1 -9.47 -2.26 -15.87
N GLY A 2 -8.70 -1.39 -15.30
CA GLY A 2 -8.07 -1.66 -13.99
C GLY A 2 -9.05 -1.39 -12.85
N LYS A 3 -8.75 -1.92 -11.66
CA LYS A 3 -9.62 -1.77 -10.48
C LYS A 3 -8.77 -1.67 -9.22
N ILE A 4 -9.15 -0.79 -8.30
CA ILE A 4 -8.64 -0.71 -6.93
C ILE A 4 -9.76 -1.14 -5.99
N ILE A 5 -9.49 -2.09 -5.10
CA ILE A 5 -10.41 -2.57 -4.06
C ILE A 5 -9.73 -2.36 -2.71
N PHE A 6 -10.46 -1.87 -1.74
CA PHE A 6 -9.97 -1.68 -0.37
C PHE A 6 -10.55 -2.76 0.56
N HIS A 7 -9.69 -3.42 1.34
CA HIS A 7 -10.07 -4.49 2.26
C HIS A 7 -9.92 -4.12 3.75
N GLY A 8 -9.73 -2.83 4.02
CA GLY A 8 -9.50 -2.32 5.37
C GLY A 8 -8.03 -2.20 5.72
N HIS A 9 -7.69 -1.32 6.65
CA HIS A 9 -6.33 -0.97 7.07
C HIS A 9 -5.50 -0.42 5.90
N SER A 10 -4.43 -1.09 5.52
CA SER A 10 -3.64 -0.79 4.31
C SER A 10 -3.85 -1.81 3.20
N PHE A 11 -4.62 -2.86 3.47
CA PHE A 11 -4.82 -3.95 2.53
C PHE A 11 -5.59 -3.48 1.29
N THR A 12 -4.90 -3.48 0.16
CA THR A 12 -5.41 -3.05 -1.14
C THR A 12 -5.26 -4.18 -2.15
N GLU A 13 -6.30 -4.44 -2.94
CA GLU A 13 -6.26 -5.36 -4.08
C GLU A 13 -6.34 -4.56 -5.38
N LEU A 14 -5.46 -4.88 -6.33
CA LEU A 14 -5.44 -4.28 -7.66
C LEU A 14 -5.71 -5.34 -8.73
N HIS A 15 -6.59 -5.01 -9.67
CA HIS A 15 -6.72 -5.78 -10.91
C HIS A 15 -6.10 -4.98 -12.05
N LEU A 16 -5.00 -5.47 -12.63
CA LEU A 16 -4.23 -4.76 -13.67
C LEU A 16 -3.83 -5.76 -14.75
N LYS A 17 -4.23 -5.51 -16.02
CA LYS A 17 -3.88 -6.34 -17.19
C LYS A 17 -4.15 -7.84 -17.00
N GLY A 18 -5.24 -8.17 -16.32
CA GLY A 18 -5.62 -9.55 -16.05
C GLY A 18 -4.93 -10.20 -14.84
N SER A 19 -3.97 -9.53 -14.21
CA SER A 19 -3.36 -9.98 -12.96
C SER A 19 -4.08 -9.39 -11.75
N LYS A 20 -4.12 -10.17 -10.67
CA LYS A 20 -4.57 -9.77 -9.35
C LYS A 20 -3.37 -9.59 -8.43
N ILE A 21 -3.23 -8.38 -7.88
CA ILE A 21 -2.12 -7.99 -7.02
C ILE A 21 -2.68 -7.60 -5.65
N LEU A 22 -2.14 -8.14 -4.58
CA LEU A 22 -2.43 -7.73 -3.22
C LEU A 22 -1.29 -6.85 -2.69
N ILE A 23 -1.63 -5.79 -1.98
CA ILE A 23 -0.66 -4.95 -1.27
C ILE A 23 -0.97 -5.07 0.22
N ASP A 24 0.02 -5.46 1.02
CA ASP A 24 -0.04 -5.58 2.47
C ASP A 24 -1.27 -6.40 2.95
N PRO A 25 -1.37 -7.70 2.61
CA PRO A 25 -2.57 -8.50 2.81
C PRO A 25 -2.76 -8.93 4.27
N PHE A 26 -3.17 -8.00 5.12
CA PHE A 26 -3.53 -8.21 6.51
C PHE A 26 -5.00 -8.64 6.62
N ILE A 27 -5.23 -9.95 6.74
CA ILE A 27 -6.56 -10.57 6.86
C ILE A 27 -6.81 -11.02 8.28
N SER A 28 -5.96 -11.94 8.78
CA SER A 28 -6.08 -12.47 10.14
C SER A 28 -5.75 -11.40 11.18
N GLY A 29 -6.71 -11.09 12.03
CA GLY A 29 -6.55 -10.03 13.03
C GLY A 29 -6.96 -8.62 12.56
N ASN A 30 -7.36 -8.44 11.30
CA ASN A 30 -7.94 -7.20 10.81
C ASN A 30 -9.47 -7.21 10.98
N PRO A 31 -10.01 -6.46 11.97
CA PRO A 31 -11.46 -6.48 12.25
C PRO A 31 -12.30 -5.84 11.14
N LEU A 32 -11.67 -5.13 10.20
CA LEU A 32 -12.36 -4.48 9.08
C LEU A 32 -12.29 -5.30 7.79
N CYS A 33 -11.49 -6.38 7.74
CA CYS A 33 -11.31 -7.14 6.50
C CYS A 33 -12.60 -7.84 6.08
N ASP A 34 -13.01 -7.64 4.83
CA ASP A 34 -14.25 -8.16 4.26
C ASP A 34 -14.08 -9.52 3.57
N ILE A 35 -12.85 -10.01 3.44
CA ILE A 35 -12.55 -11.32 2.82
C ILE A 35 -11.84 -12.25 3.79
N SER A 36 -11.86 -13.55 3.48
CA SER A 36 -11.17 -14.58 4.27
C SER A 36 -9.99 -15.17 3.51
N LEU A 37 -9.03 -15.79 4.21
CA LEU A 37 -7.90 -16.49 3.62
C LEU A 37 -8.33 -17.53 2.57
N ASP A 38 -9.41 -18.27 2.86
CA ASP A 38 -9.91 -19.33 1.97
C ASP A 38 -10.41 -18.77 0.63
N ASN A 39 -10.92 -17.55 0.63
CA ASN A 39 -11.45 -16.90 -0.57
C ASN A 39 -10.45 -15.97 -1.25
N THR A 40 -9.23 -15.83 -0.68
CA THR A 40 -8.19 -14.95 -1.23
C THR A 40 -7.42 -15.67 -2.33
N ASN A 41 -7.35 -15.06 -3.51
CA ASN A 41 -6.51 -15.51 -4.62
C ASN A 41 -5.77 -14.33 -5.23
N CYS A 42 -4.55 -14.54 -5.72
CA CYS A 42 -3.73 -13.52 -6.35
C CYS A 42 -2.60 -14.15 -7.19
N ASP A 43 -2.05 -13.34 -8.09
CA ASP A 43 -0.85 -13.67 -8.86
C ASP A 43 0.40 -13.08 -8.20
N TYR A 44 0.24 -11.92 -7.55
CA TYR A 44 1.34 -11.18 -6.92
C TYR A 44 0.92 -10.64 -5.57
N ILE A 45 1.91 -10.50 -4.68
CA ILE A 45 1.79 -9.76 -3.43
C ILE A 45 2.90 -8.70 -3.41
N ILE A 46 2.59 -7.46 -3.05
CA ILE A 46 3.57 -6.41 -2.82
C ILE A 46 3.57 -6.10 -1.32
N LEU A 47 4.74 -6.11 -0.70
CA LEU A 47 4.91 -5.72 0.68
C LEU A 47 5.60 -4.37 0.77
N THR A 48 4.99 -3.44 1.51
CA THR A 48 5.60 -2.16 1.82
C THR A 48 6.66 -2.29 2.91
N HIS A 49 6.41 -3.10 3.94
CA HIS A 49 7.33 -3.34 5.04
C HIS A 49 6.94 -4.58 5.87
N GLY A 50 7.70 -4.90 6.93
CA GLY A 50 7.60 -6.16 7.65
C GLY A 50 6.66 -6.19 8.86
N HIS A 51 6.00 -5.10 9.27
CA HIS A 51 5.12 -5.12 10.43
C HIS A 51 3.95 -6.08 10.23
N GLY A 52 3.46 -6.67 11.33
CA GLY A 52 2.49 -7.76 11.29
C GLY A 52 1.16 -7.39 10.63
N ASP A 53 0.75 -6.13 10.72
CA ASP A 53 -0.45 -5.57 10.10
C ASP A 53 -0.29 -5.18 8.62
N HIS A 54 0.88 -5.48 8.03
CA HIS A 54 1.19 -5.34 6.60
C HIS A 54 1.70 -6.66 6.00
N PHE A 55 2.72 -7.26 6.62
CA PHE A 55 3.19 -8.60 6.24
C PHE A 55 2.05 -9.62 6.31
N GLY A 56 1.21 -9.50 7.32
CA GLY A 56 -0.05 -10.21 7.47
C GLY A 56 0.05 -11.70 7.14
N ASP A 57 -0.87 -12.15 6.30
CA ASP A 57 -1.02 -13.54 5.90
C ASP A 57 -0.24 -13.89 4.62
N THR A 58 0.77 -13.09 4.27
CA THR A 58 1.54 -13.20 3.02
C THR A 58 2.05 -14.62 2.75
N ILE A 59 2.60 -15.31 3.75
CA ILE A 59 3.16 -16.67 3.55
C ILE A 59 2.07 -17.68 3.13
N ASP A 60 0.94 -17.64 3.83
CA ASP A 60 -0.15 -18.59 3.56
C ASP A 60 -0.82 -18.30 2.21
N ILE A 61 -1.04 -17.03 1.91
CA ILE A 61 -1.61 -16.60 0.63
C ILE A 61 -0.66 -16.98 -0.52
N ALA A 62 0.64 -16.66 -0.39
CA ALA A 62 1.62 -16.94 -1.44
C ALA A 62 1.75 -18.44 -1.71
N LYS A 63 1.80 -19.30 -0.67
CA LYS A 63 1.84 -20.76 -0.83
C LYS A 63 0.59 -21.32 -1.49
N LYS A 64 -0.58 -20.83 -1.07
CA LYS A 64 -1.87 -21.29 -1.60
C LYS A 64 -2.02 -20.99 -3.09
N ASN A 65 -1.52 -19.85 -3.53
CA ASN A 65 -1.76 -19.31 -4.88
C ASN A 65 -0.55 -19.46 -5.81
N ASP A 66 0.59 -19.99 -5.34
CA ASP A 66 1.88 -19.93 -6.04
C ASP A 66 2.24 -18.50 -6.49
N ALA A 67 1.87 -17.52 -5.65
CA ALA A 67 2.02 -16.11 -5.96
C ALA A 67 3.46 -15.63 -5.75
N THR A 68 3.93 -14.74 -6.62
CA THR A 68 5.23 -14.08 -6.45
C THR A 68 5.10 -12.88 -5.52
N VAL A 69 5.92 -12.84 -4.46
CA VAL A 69 5.98 -11.69 -3.56
C VAL A 69 7.03 -10.68 -4.03
N ILE A 70 6.67 -9.41 -4.12
CA ILE A 70 7.56 -8.30 -4.49
C ILE A 70 7.82 -7.51 -3.20
N ALA A 71 9.07 -7.38 -2.80
CA ALA A 71 9.45 -6.74 -1.54
C ALA A 71 10.87 -6.17 -1.57
N THR A 72 11.27 -5.47 -0.49
CA THR A 72 12.67 -5.13 -0.26
C THR A 72 13.52 -6.39 -0.10
N ALA A 73 14.81 -6.30 -0.39
CA ALA A 73 15.71 -7.45 -0.46
C ALA A 73 15.68 -8.32 0.82
N GLU A 74 15.67 -7.68 2.00
CA GLU A 74 15.66 -8.37 3.29
C GLU A 74 14.38 -9.20 3.49
N LEU A 75 13.21 -8.63 3.15
CA LEU A 75 11.94 -9.36 3.19
C LEU A 75 11.90 -10.48 2.16
N ALA A 76 12.37 -10.24 0.93
CA ALA A 76 12.42 -11.25 -0.11
C ALA A 76 13.32 -12.43 0.29
N TYR A 77 14.50 -12.17 0.88
CA TYR A 77 15.39 -13.22 1.40
C TYR A 77 14.77 -14.01 2.55
N TYR A 78 14.09 -13.32 3.46
CA TYR A 78 13.32 -14.01 4.51
C TYR A 78 12.26 -14.93 3.92
N LEU A 79 11.51 -14.47 2.93
CA LEU A 79 10.47 -15.26 2.25
C LEU A 79 11.04 -16.45 1.47
N HIS A 80 12.19 -16.29 0.80
CA HIS A 80 12.91 -17.40 0.18
C HIS A 80 13.25 -18.48 1.20
N GLY A 81 13.68 -18.11 2.41
CA GLY A 81 13.91 -19.04 3.52
C GLY A 81 12.66 -19.77 4.01
N LYS A 82 11.46 -19.28 3.65
CA LYS A 82 10.16 -19.93 3.93
C LYS A 82 9.62 -20.71 2.73
N GLY A 83 10.39 -20.81 1.63
CA GLY A 83 10.02 -21.50 0.41
C GLY A 83 9.02 -20.73 -0.45
N ILE A 84 8.98 -19.40 -0.32
CA ILE A 84 8.14 -18.52 -1.13
C ILE A 84 8.94 -17.96 -2.30
N THR A 85 8.35 -17.94 -3.49
CA THR A 85 8.89 -17.19 -4.64
C THR A 85 8.78 -15.71 -4.36
N ALA A 86 9.92 -15.01 -4.34
CA ALA A 86 9.95 -13.57 -4.12
C ALA A 86 10.86 -12.89 -5.15
N HIS A 87 10.50 -11.66 -5.52
CA HIS A 87 11.31 -10.76 -6.33
C HIS A 87 11.84 -9.65 -5.45
N ASP A 88 13.15 -9.64 -5.27
CA ASP A 88 13.84 -8.67 -4.44
C ASP A 88 14.05 -7.35 -5.19
N MET A 89 13.73 -6.26 -4.52
CA MET A 89 13.96 -4.89 -4.99
C MET A 89 14.61 -4.06 -3.89
N ASN A 90 14.97 -2.83 -4.19
CA ASN A 90 15.36 -1.86 -3.16
C ASN A 90 14.86 -0.46 -3.51
N LEU A 91 14.91 0.45 -2.53
CA LEU A 91 14.41 1.82 -2.67
C LEU A 91 15.07 2.52 -3.87
N GLY A 92 14.25 3.22 -4.66
CA GLY A 92 14.66 3.85 -5.91
C GLY A 92 14.69 2.92 -7.11
N GLY A 93 14.75 1.60 -6.90
CA GLY A 93 14.73 0.58 -7.95
C GLY A 93 13.35 0.42 -8.60
N SER A 94 13.33 -0.05 -9.84
CA SER A 94 12.10 -0.37 -10.55
C SER A 94 12.26 -1.60 -11.43
N HIS A 95 11.17 -2.38 -11.59
CA HIS A 95 11.13 -3.57 -12.41
C HIS A 95 9.80 -3.68 -13.17
N GLY A 96 9.83 -4.31 -14.37
CA GLY A 96 8.65 -4.56 -15.18
C GLY A 96 8.08 -5.95 -14.93
N PHE A 97 6.79 -6.00 -14.58
CA PHE A 97 6.01 -7.23 -14.41
C PHE A 97 4.93 -7.32 -15.51
N PRO A 98 4.29 -8.47 -15.72
CA PRO A 98 3.19 -8.61 -16.69
C PRO A 98 2.06 -7.58 -16.51
N PHE A 99 1.77 -7.21 -15.27
CA PHE A 99 0.71 -6.25 -14.93
C PHE A 99 1.14 -4.78 -15.08
N GLY A 100 2.44 -4.48 -15.16
CA GLY A 100 2.93 -3.11 -15.23
C GLY A 100 4.32 -2.95 -14.64
N ARG A 101 4.73 -1.72 -14.38
CA ARG A 101 6.02 -1.38 -13.79
C ARG A 101 5.85 -1.03 -12.31
N VAL A 102 6.65 -1.65 -11.46
CA VAL A 102 6.72 -1.33 -10.01
C VAL A 102 8.01 -0.56 -9.74
N LYS A 103 7.94 0.48 -8.92
CA LYS A 103 9.10 1.20 -8.38
C LYS A 103 8.91 1.36 -6.87
N LEU A 104 9.92 1.01 -6.09
CA LEU A 104 9.95 1.29 -4.67
C LEU A 104 10.47 2.71 -4.41
N THR A 105 9.82 3.43 -3.53
CA THR A 105 10.22 4.76 -3.06
C THR A 105 10.55 4.72 -1.58
N LEU A 106 11.21 5.75 -1.09
CA LEU A 106 11.41 5.92 0.35
C LEU A 106 10.07 6.02 1.08
N ALA A 107 10.01 5.48 2.30
CA ALA A 107 9.00 5.76 3.32
C ALA A 107 9.71 5.99 4.66
N HIS A 108 9.24 6.93 5.47
CA HIS A 108 9.80 7.22 6.78
C HIS A 108 9.03 6.49 7.86
N HIS A 109 9.43 5.26 8.13
CA HIS A 109 8.83 4.38 9.13
C HIS A 109 9.90 3.39 9.63
N SER A 110 9.53 2.45 10.47
CA SER A 110 10.36 1.30 10.84
C SER A 110 9.90 0.03 10.10
N SER A 111 10.72 -1.00 10.11
CA SER A 111 10.38 -2.27 9.49
C SER A 111 11.03 -3.42 10.23
N SER A 112 10.21 -4.24 10.88
CA SER A 112 10.61 -5.50 11.51
C SER A 112 9.49 -6.52 11.37
N LEU A 113 9.85 -7.79 11.35
CA LEU A 113 8.87 -8.87 11.48
C LEU A 113 8.34 -8.94 12.93
N PRO A 114 7.20 -9.62 13.18
CA PRO A 114 6.61 -9.72 14.53
C PRO A 114 7.55 -10.32 15.59
N ASP A 115 8.53 -11.10 15.19
CA ASP A 115 9.55 -11.68 16.08
C ASP A 115 10.74 -10.74 16.35
N GLY A 116 10.71 -9.50 15.80
CA GLY A 116 11.76 -8.52 15.91
C GLY A 116 12.88 -8.64 14.88
N THR A 117 12.80 -9.60 13.95
CA THR A 117 13.77 -9.73 12.85
C THR A 117 13.72 -8.47 11.97
N TYR A 118 14.88 -7.90 11.64
CA TYR A 118 14.98 -6.77 10.73
C TYR A 118 14.45 -7.13 9.34
N ALA A 119 13.59 -6.30 8.80
CA ALA A 119 12.85 -6.56 7.57
C ALA A 119 13.16 -5.58 6.43
N GLY A 120 14.34 -4.98 6.43
CA GLY A 120 14.74 -3.96 5.48
C GLY A 120 14.12 -2.59 5.78
N GLU A 121 14.35 -1.63 4.89
CA GLU A 121 13.74 -0.30 4.98
C GLU A 121 12.28 -0.35 4.48
N PRO A 122 11.36 0.42 5.09
CA PRO A 122 10.01 0.54 4.60
C PRO A 122 9.96 1.26 3.25
N ALA A 123 8.99 0.92 2.43
CA ALA A 123 8.85 1.42 1.07
C ALA A 123 7.44 1.95 0.77
N GLY A 124 7.38 3.07 0.07
CA GLY A 124 6.22 3.39 -0.76
C GLY A 124 6.33 2.68 -2.11
N VAL A 125 5.22 2.49 -2.80
CA VAL A 125 5.17 1.74 -4.06
C VAL A 125 4.48 2.56 -5.14
N LEU A 126 5.17 2.81 -6.24
CA LEU A 126 4.59 3.33 -7.48
C LEU A 126 4.32 2.18 -8.43
N ILE A 127 3.09 2.09 -8.93
CA ILE A 127 2.65 1.05 -9.88
C ILE A 127 2.09 1.73 -11.12
N GLU A 128 2.80 1.57 -12.24
CA GLU A 128 2.37 2.08 -13.54
C GLU A 128 1.76 0.95 -14.38
N SER A 129 0.51 1.14 -14.82
CA SER A 129 -0.20 0.19 -15.68
C SER A 129 -1.21 0.93 -16.56
N ASP A 130 -1.26 0.60 -17.86
CA ASP A 130 -2.21 1.17 -18.84
C ASP A 130 -2.29 2.71 -18.83
N GLY A 131 -1.13 3.38 -18.62
CA GLY A 131 -1.04 4.85 -18.58
C GLY A 131 -1.61 5.48 -17.31
N LYS A 132 -1.92 4.69 -16.30
CA LYS A 132 -2.27 5.12 -14.95
C LYS A 132 -1.12 4.85 -13.99
N LEU A 133 -0.92 5.76 -13.04
CA LEU A 133 0.06 5.61 -11.96
C LEU A 133 -0.65 5.64 -10.61
N ILE A 134 -0.44 4.58 -9.84
CA ILE A 134 -0.94 4.40 -8.48
C ILE A 134 0.26 4.54 -7.55
N TYR A 135 0.14 5.36 -6.51
CA TYR A 135 1.09 5.45 -5.41
C TYR A 135 0.45 4.91 -4.13
N HIS A 136 1.01 3.85 -3.57
CA HIS A 136 0.67 3.36 -2.24
C HIS A 136 1.78 3.77 -1.30
N ALA A 137 1.48 4.66 -0.34
CA ALA A 137 2.51 5.22 0.52
C ALA A 137 3.10 4.21 1.52
N GLY A 138 2.37 3.11 1.79
CA GLY A 138 2.67 2.26 2.94
C GLY A 138 2.51 3.05 4.23
N ASP A 139 3.21 2.64 5.27
CA ASP A 139 3.31 3.40 6.51
C ASP A 139 4.45 4.40 6.41
N THR A 140 4.12 5.65 6.68
CA THR A 140 5.10 6.73 6.60
C THR A 140 4.68 7.96 7.39
N ALA A 141 5.65 8.71 7.88
CA ALA A 141 5.50 10.11 8.25
C ALA A 141 5.46 10.98 6.99
N LEU A 142 5.08 12.26 7.13
CA LEU A 142 5.27 13.26 6.09
C LEU A 142 6.77 13.53 5.89
N PHE A 143 7.24 13.53 4.62
CA PHE A 143 8.62 13.87 4.29
C PHE A 143 8.70 14.67 2.98
N TYR A 144 9.77 15.45 2.86
CA TYR A 144 9.85 16.43 1.77
C TYR A 144 10.00 15.80 0.38
N ASP A 145 10.62 14.63 0.28
CA ASP A 145 10.83 13.95 -1.00
C ASP A 145 9.53 13.46 -1.66
N MET A 146 8.40 13.45 -0.94
CA MET A 146 7.07 13.29 -1.55
C MET A 146 6.81 14.35 -2.62
N LYS A 147 7.36 15.57 -2.45
CA LYS A 147 7.29 16.63 -3.46
C LYS A 147 8.08 16.26 -4.72
N LEU A 148 9.29 15.70 -4.54
CA LEU A 148 10.09 15.23 -5.66
C LEU A 148 9.38 14.10 -6.42
N ILE A 149 8.74 13.17 -5.71
CA ILE A 149 7.93 12.11 -6.31
C ILE A 149 6.81 12.72 -7.17
N GLY A 150 6.07 13.71 -6.64
CA GLY A 150 5.01 14.40 -7.36
C GLY A 150 5.48 15.24 -8.56
N GLU A 151 6.69 15.83 -8.49
CA GLU A 151 7.30 16.56 -9.60
C GLU A 151 7.76 15.63 -10.75
N MET A 152 8.22 14.43 -10.41
CA MET A 152 8.73 13.45 -11.38
C MET A 152 7.64 12.60 -12.01
N HIS A 153 6.46 12.49 -11.38
CA HIS A 153 5.43 11.53 -11.74
C HIS A 153 4.03 12.16 -11.72
N ARG A 154 3.23 11.92 -12.76
CA ARG A 154 1.81 12.28 -12.75
C ARG A 154 1.02 11.16 -12.08
N ILE A 155 0.77 11.30 -10.78
CA ILE A 155 0.07 10.30 -9.97
C ILE A 155 -1.45 10.46 -10.16
N ASN A 156 -2.12 9.40 -10.60
CA ASN A 156 -3.58 9.40 -10.74
C ASN A 156 -4.27 9.07 -9.40
N TYR A 157 -3.72 8.11 -8.65
CA TYR A 157 -4.26 7.67 -7.37
C TYR A 157 -3.16 7.59 -6.33
N ALA A 158 -3.35 8.23 -5.18
CA ALA A 158 -2.47 8.10 -4.03
C ALA A 158 -3.24 7.55 -2.82
N LEU A 159 -2.77 6.42 -2.29
CA LEU A 159 -3.27 5.82 -1.07
C LEU A 159 -2.39 6.30 0.08
N LEU A 160 -2.97 7.06 1.02
CA LEU A 160 -2.23 7.74 2.09
C LEU A 160 -2.74 7.33 3.47
N PRO A 161 -1.86 6.95 4.42
CA PRO A 161 -2.25 6.68 5.79
C PRO A 161 -2.68 7.99 6.48
N ILE A 162 -3.76 7.91 7.29
CA ILE A 162 -4.32 9.06 8.00
C ILE A 162 -4.59 8.80 9.49
N GLY A 163 -4.17 7.63 10.01
CA GLY A 163 -4.54 7.15 11.33
C GLY A 163 -3.81 7.82 12.49
N ASP A 164 -2.82 8.69 12.22
CA ASP A 164 -1.97 9.30 13.24
C ASP A 164 -1.20 8.26 14.08
N ASN A 165 -0.68 8.64 15.23
CA ASN A 165 0.07 7.83 16.19
C ASN A 165 1.25 7.02 15.60
N TYR A 166 1.03 6.23 14.56
CA TYR A 166 2.07 5.42 13.90
C TYR A 166 2.47 5.94 12.53
N THR A 167 1.60 6.71 11.88
CA THR A 167 1.76 7.24 10.52
C THR A 167 1.41 8.72 10.48
N MET A 168 1.18 9.26 9.28
CA MET A 168 0.64 10.61 9.15
C MET A 168 -0.75 10.72 9.80
N GLY A 169 -1.00 11.84 10.46
CA GLY A 169 -2.35 12.29 10.77
C GLY A 169 -2.99 13.02 9.59
N ILE A 170 -4.23 13.51 9.78
CA ILE A 170 -5.00 14.17 8.72
C ILE A 170 -4.25 15.34 8.09
N ASP A 171 -3.67 16.26 8.89
CA ASP A 171 -3.02 17.46 8.38
C ASP A 171 -1.74 17.14 7.58
N ASP A 172 -0.94 16.18 8.06
CA ASP A 172 0.24 15.70 7.36
C ASP A 172 -0.12 15.00 6.05
N ALA A 173 -1.18 14.20 6.04
CA ALA A 173 -1.63 13.50 4.84
C ALA A 173 -2.22 14.47 3.79
N VAL A 174 -2.88 15.55 4.21
CA VAL A 174 -3.29 16.64 3.31
C VAL A 174 -2.07 17.32 2.70
N LYS A 175 -1.03 17.59 3.51
CA LYS A 175 0.22 18.15 3.00
C LYS A 175 0.98 17.20 2.07
N ALA A 176 0.96 15.90 2.36
CA ALA A 176 1.49 14.87 1.47
C ALA A 176 0.74 14.85 0.13
N ALA A 177 -0.59 14.98 0.14
CA ALA A 177 -1.40 15.07 -1.07
C ALA A 177 -1.05 16.29 -1.94
N GLU A 178 -0.73 17.44 -1.33
CA GLU A 178 -0.21 18.61 -2.05
C GLU A 178 1.15 18.32 -2.68
N PHE A 179 2.08 17.73 -1.94
CA PHE A 179 3.42 17.40 -2.41
C PHE A 179 3.41 16.40 -3.55
N LEU A 180 2.66 15.32 -3.42
CA LEU A 180 2.50 14.29 -4.45
C LEU A 180 1.74 14.77 -5.68
N ASN A 181 0.97 15.84 -5.54
CA ASN A 181 0.12 16.40 -6.59
C ASN A 181 -0.76 15.36 -7.30
N ALA A 182 -1.20 14.33 -6.59
CA ALA A 182 -2.04 13.27 -7.14
C ALA A 182 -3.44 13.78 -7.49
N GLU A 183 -4.09 13.16 -8.48
CA GLU A 183 -5.44 13.55 -8.93
C GLU A 183 -6.52 13.12 -7.92
N THR A 184 -6.39 11.91 -7.39
CA THR A 184 -7.34 11.30 -6.44
C THR A 184 -6.61 10.75 -5.24
N ILE A 185 -7.10 11.06 -4.04
CA ILE A 185 -6.56 10.60 -2.77
C ILE A 185 -7.51 9.57 -2.16
N ILE A 186 -6.95 8.45 -1.71
CA ILE A 186 -7.68 7.36 -1.03
C ILE A 186 -7.07 7.21 0.36
N PRO A 187 -7.80 7.49 1.44
CA PRO A 187 -7.29 7.29 2.79
C PRO A 187 -7.19 5.80 3.14
N ILE A 188 -6.11 5.43 3.80
CA ILE A 188 -5.84 4.09 4.31
C ILE A 188 -5.32 4.17 5.76
N HIS A 189 -5.09 3.02 6.40
CA HIS A 189 -4.47 2.89 7.73
C HIS A 189 -5.17 3.73 8.80
N TYR A 190 -6.51 3.63 8.91
CA TYR A 190 -7.31 4.34 9.91
C TYR A 190 -8.50 3.49 10.38
N ASN A 191 -8.99 3.77 11.57
CA ASN A 191 -10.18 3.16 12.17
C ASN A 191 -10.14 1.62 12.37
N THR A 192 -9.04 0.95 12.09
CA THR A 192 -8.86 -0.48 12.32
C THR A 192 -8.73 -0.77 13.83
N PHE A 193 -8.02 0.10 14.54
CA PHE A 193 -7.78 0.04 15.96
C PHE A 193 -8.13 1.38 16.61
N GLU A 194 -8.43 1.36 17.92
CA GLU A 194 -8.82 2.55 18.69
C GLU A 194 -7.77 3.68 18.57
N VAL A 195 -6.49 3.32 18.62
CA VAL A 195 -5.35 4.26 18.64
C VAL A 195 -5.13 4.97 17.31
N ILE A 196 -5.70 4.46 16.22
CA ILE A 196 -5.60 5.04 14.86
C ILE A 196 -6.95 5.54 14.34
N ARG A 197 -7.80 6.03 15.22
CA ARG A 197 -9.07 6.65 14.82
C ARG A 197 -8.83 7.98 14.13
N ALA A 198 -9.50 8.17 12.99
CA ALA A 198 -9.48 9.42 12.24
C ALA A 198 -10.87 9.78 11.71
N ASP A 199 -11.18 11.07 11.67
CA ASP A 199 -12.40 11.60 11.03
C ASP A 199 -12.17 11.69 9.50
N VAL A 200 -12.61 10.66 8.79
CA VAL A 200 -12.47 10.58 7.33
C VAL A 200 -13.25 11.68 6.60
N ASP A 201 -14.30 12.20 7.18
CA ASP A 201 -15.07 13.30 6.57
C ASP A 201 -14.35 14.63 6.73
N GLU A 202 -13.62 14.85 7.85
CA GLU A 202 -12.70 15.97 7.99
C GLU A 202 -11.58 15.88 6.94
N PHE A 203 -10.94 14.71 6.80
CA PHE A 203 -9.91 14.50 5.80
C PHE A 203 -10.42 14.82 4.39
N ARG A 204 -11.60 14.29 4.03
CA ARG A 204 -12.23 14.54 2.71
C ARG A 204 -12.42 16.03 2.47
N ARG A 205 -13.02 16.78 3.42
CA ARG A 205 -13.23 18.22 3.28
C ARG A 205 -11.91 18.99 3.06
N LYS A 206 -10.85 18.60 3.77
CA LYS A 206 -9.52 19.23 3.60
C LYS A 206 -8.91 18.94 2.24
N ILE A 207 -8.97 17.69 1.75
CA ILE A 207 -8.48 17.30 0.41
C ILE A 207 -9.26 18.04 -0.69
N GLU A 208 -10.57 18.14 -0.56
CA GLU A 208 -11.41 18.86 -1.53
C GLU A 208 -11.11 20.37 -1.51
N SER A 209 -10.80 20.96 -0.34
CA SER A 209 -10.45 22.37 -0.22
C SER A 209 -9.15 22.76 -0.95
N ILE A 210 -8.24 21.81 -1.16
CA ILE A 210 -7.03 21.99 -1.98
C ILE A 210 -7.23 21.59 -3.45
N GLY A 211 -8.48 21.41 -3.90
CA GLY A 211 -8.85 21.16 -5.28
C GLY A 211 -8.58 19.72 -5.77
N LYS A 212 -8.43 18.75 -4.85
CA LYS A 212 -8.20 17.34 -5.19
C LYS A 212 -9.44 16.50 -4.88
N LYS A 213 -9.54 15.33 -5.54
CA LYS A 213 -10.62 14.38 -5.28
C LYS A 213 -10.24 13.47 -4.12
N CYS A 214 -11.17 13.25 -3.19
CA CYS A 214 -11.04 12.25 -2.13
C CYS A 214 -12.06 11.13 -2.33
N ILE A 215 -11.61 9.89 -2.30
CA ILE A 215 -12.48 8.70 -2.33
C ILE A 215 -12.17 7.84 -1.11
N ALA A 216 -13.00 7.96 -0.08
CA ALA A 216 -12.93 7.07 1.08
C ALA A 216 -13.72 5.79 0.76
N LEU A 217 -13.02 4.70 0.52
CA LEU A 217 -13.61 3.39 0.28
C LEU A 217 -13.96 2.71 1.61
N LEU A 218 -15.10 2.06 1.68
CA LEU A 218 -15.39 1.09 2.72
C LEU A 218 -14.77 -0.26 2.33
N PRO A 219 -14.43 -1.13 3.30
CA PRO A 219 -13.97 -2.48 3.01
C PRO A 219 -14.91 -3.22 2.06
N GLY A 220 -14.37 -3.88 1.05
CA GLY A 220 -15.10 -4.51 -0.05
C GLY A 220 -15.49 -3.58 -1.19
N ASN A 221 -15.39 -2.27 -1.02
CA ASN A 221 -15.71 -1.32 -2.08
C ASN A 221 -14.52 -1.11 -3.04
N SER A 222 -14.86 -0.71 -4.25
CA SER A 222 -13.87 -0.56 -5.32
C SER A 222 -14.14 0.64 -6.23
N ILE A 223 -13.09 1.04 -6.95
CA ILE A 223 -13.18 1.99 -8.06
C ILE A 223 -12.55 1.39 -9.31
N GLU A 224 -13.15 1.69 -10.46
CA GLU A 224 -12.55 1.43 -11.77
C GLU A 224 -11.51 2.52 -12.09
N ILE A 225 -10.39 2.15 -12.73
CA ILE A 225 -9.27 3.05 -13.02
C ILE A 225 -8.75 2.96 -14.46
#